data_f8eca1a176d15827920eefb2be0cf807
#
_entry.id   f8eca1a176d15827920eefb2be0cf807
#
_cell.length_a   1.000
_cell.length_b   1.000
_cell.length_c   1.000
_cell.angle_alpha   90.00
_cell.angle_beta   90.00
_cell.angle_gamma   90.00
#
_symmetry.space_group_name_H-M   'P 1'
#
loop_
_entity.id
_entity.type
_entity.pdbx_description
1 polymer ?
#
loop_
_entity_poly.entity_id
_entity_poly.type
_entity_poly.pdbx_seq_one_letter_code
_entity_poly.pdbx_strand_id
1 'polypeptide(L)'
;IVDNGAHFDGDQSGTVNGVTPPAVQHLTVEVTADSGEYQVLARWDTPKVVKGVSFMLRLTVAADDGSERLVSTARTTETTYRFRQLAPGNYRLTVRAVNARGQQGDPASVSFRIAAPAAPSRIELTPGYFQITATPHLAVYDPTVQFEFWFSEKRITDIRQVETTARYLGTGTQWLVSGQNIKPGHDYYFYIRSVNTVGKSAFVEAVGRASNDPAGYLNFFRGAINKTHLGREINERIDASARRTEVEQLENAINREMTQLENAINREMTQLEKDVRQRAERDIA
;
A
#
# COMPACT_ATOMS: atom_id res chain seq x y z
N ILE A 1 -39.38 -49.11 4.69
CA ILE A 1 -38.99 -48.55 4.76
C ILE A 1 -38.84 -47.62 4.97
N VAL A 2 -39.10 -47.36 5.14
CA VAL A 2 -38.80 -46.47 5.15
C VAL A 2 -38.42 -45.67 5.78
N ASP A 3 -38.45 -45.68 6.07
CA ASP A 3 -37.88 -45.00 6.44
C ASP A 3 -37.60 -44.43 7.23
N ASN A 4 -37.70 -44.46 7.50
CA ASN A 4 -37.28 -43.95 8.08
C ASN A 4 -36.54 -43.16 8.52
N GLY A 5 -36.41 -43.00 8.59
CA GLY A 5 -35.46 -42.40 8.74
C GLY A 5 -35.17 -41.58 9.37
N ALA A 6 -35.79 -41.51 9.65
CA ALA A 6 -35.33 -40.72 10.07
C ALA A 6 -34.52 -40.64 10.80
N HIS A 7 -34.42 -41.28 10.70
CA HIS A 7 -33.63 -41.32 11.02
C HIS A 7 -32.64 -41.28 11.18
N PHE A 8 -32.38 -41.40 11.17
CA PHE A 8 -31.44 -41.56 11.14
C PHE A 8 -30.57 -41.02 11.48
N ASP A 9 -30.59 -41.51 11.88
CA ASP A 9 -29.68 -41.18 12.13
C ASP A 9 -28.99 -40.50 12.11
N GLY A 10 -28.96 -40.24 12.24
CA GLY A 10 -28.15 -39.51 12.12
C GLY A 10 -27.27 -39.41 11.53
N ASP A 11 -27.17 -39.93 11.38
CA ASP A 11 -26.34 -39.85 10.69
C ASP A 11 -26.36 -39.95 9.65
N GLN A 12 -26.58 -40.28 9.64
CA GLN A 12 -26.37 -40.63 8.69
C GLN A 12 -26.72 -40.20 7.70
N SER A 13 -26.64 -40.39 7.75
CA SER A 13 -26.82 -40.27 6.61
C SER A 13 -27.76 -39.64 6.06
N GLY A 14 -28.25 -39.14 6.72
CA GLY A 14 -29.39 -38.55 6.31
C GLY A 14 -29.45 -38.10 4.94
N THR A 15 -28.49 -37.65 4.53
CA THR A 15 -28.35 -37.25 3.17
C THR A 15 -28.74 -38.29 2.20
N VAL A 16 -28.62 -39.48 2.62
CA VAL A 16 -29.06 -40.60 1.83
C VAL A 16 -30.55 -40.54 1.55
N ASN A 17 -31.29 -39.83 2.35
CA ASN A 17 -32.75 -39.76 2.24
C ASN A 17 -33.23 -38.65 1.30
N GLY A 18 -32.36 -38.04 0.53
CA GLY A 18 -32.73 -37.04 -0.44
C GLY A 18 -32.87 -35.63 0.10
N VAL A 19 -32.39 -35.37 1.29
CA VAL A 19 -32.32 -34.03 1.84
C VAL A 19 -31.25 -33.23 1.11
N THR A 20 -31.60 -32.05 0.64
CA THR A 20 -30.63 -31.17 0.00
C THR A 20 -29.58 -30.69 0.99
N PRO A 21 -28.30 -30.64 0.60
CA PRO A 21 -27.26 -30.17 1.49
C PRO A 21 -27.40 -28.70 1.79
N PRO A 22 -26.99 -28.25 2.97
CA PRO A 22 -27.02 -26.82 3.28
C PRO A 22 -26.06 -26.03 2.41
N ALA A 23 -26.26 -24.72 2.35
CA ALA A 23 -25.35 -23.82 1.67
C ALA A 23 -23.95 -23.89 2.30
N VAL A 24 -22.93 -23.73 1.49
CA VAL A 24 -21.54 -23.64 1.97
C VAL A 24 -21.39 -22.32 2.75
N GLN A 25 -20.43 -22.31 3.67
CA GLN A 25 -20.16 -21.18 4.55
C GLN A 25 -18.77 -20.63 4.28
N HIS A 26 -18.58 -19.35 4.65
CA HIS A 26 -17.29 -18.66 4.60
C HIS A 26 -16.65 -18.71 3.22
N LEU A 27 -17.47 -18.56 2.18
CA LEU A 27 -16.96 -18.48 0.81
C LEU A 27 -16.12 -17.22 0.64
N THR A 28 -14.84 -17.42 0.34
CA THR A 28 -13.88 -16.35 0.11
C THR A 28 -13.10 -16.60 -1.17
N VAL A 29 -12.60 -15.55 -1.77
CA VAL A 29 -11.76 -15.61 -2.95
C VAL A 29 -10.51 -14.77 -2.75
N GLU A 30 -9.41 -15.22 -3.32
CA GLU A 30 -8.14 -14.52 -3.33
C GLU A 30 -7.65 -14.42 -4.76
N VAL A 31 -7.43 -13.19 -5.23
CA VAL A 31 -6.94 -12.92 -6.58
C VAL A 31 -5.43 -12.82 -6.53
N THR A 32 -4.75 -13.58 -7.39
CA THR A 32 -3.30 -13.53 -7.54
C THR A 32 -2.93 -13.40 -9.01
N ALA A 33 -1.77 -12.82 -9.27
CA ALA A 33 -1.17 -12.79 -10.60
C ALA A 33 0.09 -13.63 -10.58
N ASP A 34 0.22 -14.51 -11.55
CA ASP A 34 1.39 -15.35 -11.71
C ASP A 34 1.74 -15.42 -13.20
N SER A 35 2.97 -15.05 -13.52
CA SER A 35 3.50 -15.12 -14.89
C SER A 35 2.62 -14.40 -15.94
N GLY A 36 2.03 -13.28 -15.55
CA GLY A 36 1.16 -12.50 -16.43
C GLY A 36 -0.27 -13.02 -16.54
N GLU A 37 -0.61 -14.02 -15.75
CA GLU A 37 -1.91 -14.66 -15.73
C GLU A 37 -2.62 -14.35 -14.41
N TYR A 38 -3.91 -14.04 -14.46
CA TYR A 38 -4.71 -13.80 -13.26
C TYR A 38 -5.42 -15.08 -12.84
N GLN A 39 -5.31 -15.38 -11.56
CA GLN A 39 -5.89 -16.58 -10.95
C GLN A 39 -6.74 -16.19 -9.75
N VAL A 40 -7.74 -16.99 -9.46
CA VAL A 40 -8.57 -16.84 -8.27
C VAL A 40 -8.64 -18.15 -7.53
N LEU A 41 -8.26 -18.13 -6.26
CA LEU A 41 -8.42 -19.26 -5.36
C LEU A 41 -9.66 -19.04 -4.51
N ALA A 42 -10.64 -19.93 -4.68
CA ALA A 42 -11.84 -19.95 -3.87
C ALA A 42 -11.69 -20.95 -2.73
N ARG A 43 -12.19 -20.58 -1.55
CA ARG A 43 -12.23 -21.43 -0.37
C ARG A 43 -13.58 -21.30 0.32
N TRP A 44 -14.03 -22.39 0.89
CA TRP A 44 -15.29 -22.41 1.64
C TRP A 44 -15.27 -23.53 2.69
N ASP A 45 -16.25 -23.50 3.56
CA ASP A 45 -16.49 -24.52 4.56
C ASP A 45 -17.88 -25.09 4.41
N THR A 46 -18.08 -26.28 4.95
CA THR A 46 -19.40 -26.88 5.07
C THR A 46 -19.82 -26.94 6.53
N PRO A 47 -21.10 -26.68 6.85
CA PRO A 47 -21.58 -26.80 8.22
C PRO A 47 -21.53 -28.25 8.73
N LYS A 48 -21.61 -29.19 7.82
CA LYS A 48 -21.47 -30.64 8.12
C LYS A 48 -20.62 -31.30 7.07
N VAL A 49 -19.78 -32.21 7.51
CA VAL A 49 -19.10 -33.14 6.59
C VAL A 49 -20.02 -34.32 6.33
N VAL A 50 -20.44 -34.46 5.08
CA VAL A 50 -21.32 -35.56 4.66
C VAL A 50 -20.65 -36.30 3.52
N LYS A 51 -20.64 -37.62 3.63
CA LYS A 51 -20.06 -38.51 2.63
C LYS A 51 -20.80 -38.36 1.30
N GLY A 52 -20.08 -38.33 0.20
CA GLY A 52 -20.63 -38.24 -1.15
C GLY A 52 -21.03 -36.87 -1.59
N VAL A 53 -20.72 -35.83 -0.80
CA VAL A 53 -20.97 -34.44 -1.19
C VAL A 53 -19.88 -33.96 -2.11
N SER A 54 -20.27 -33.31 -3.20
CA SER A 54 -19.41 -32.56 -4.09
C SER A 54 -19.91 -31.12 -4.19
N PHE A 55 -19.13 -30.29 -4.85
CA PHE A 55 -19.45 -28.88 -4.99
C PHE A 55 -19.47 -28.51 -6.47
N MET A 56 -20.51 -27.78 -6.87
CA MET A 56 -20.62 -27.18 -8.20
C MET A 56 -20.31 -25.72 -8.11
N LEU A 57 -19.36 -25.28 -8.94
CA LEU A 57 -18.97 -23.88 -9.03
C LEU A 57 -19.38 -23.32 -10.37
N ARG A 58 -19.89 -22.10 -10.34
CA ARG A 58 -20.25 -21.35 -11.52
C ARG A 58 -19.66 -19.96 -11.43
N LEU A 59 -18.79 -19.62 -12.37
CA LEU A 59 -18.14 -18.33 -12.46
C LEU A 59 -18.71 -17.56 -13.63
N THR A 60 -19.21 -16.37 -13.34
CA THR A 60 -19.74 -15.45 -14.35
C THR A 60 -19.00 -14.12 -14.30
N VAL A 61 -18.98 -13.39 -15.40
CA VAL A 61 -18.43 -12.05 -15.50
C VAL A 61 -19.50 -11.10 -16.02
N ALA A 62 -19.54 -9.89 -15.48
CA ALA A 62 -20.47 -8.87 -15.94
C ALA A 62 -20.07 -8.39 -17.34
N ALA A 63 -21.04 -8.32 -18.23
CA ALA A 63 -20.88 -7.73 -19.55
C ALA A 63 -21.17 -6.23 -19.48
N ASP A 64 -20.81 -5.50 -20.54
CA ASP A 64 -20.97 -4.04 -20.61
C ASP A 64 -22.45 -3.61 -20.51
N ASP A 65 -23.38 -4.46 -20.94
CA ASP A 65 -24.83 -4.20 -20.88
C ASP A 65 -25.43 -4.54 -19.50
N GLY A 66 -24.61 -4.97 -18.54
CA GLY A 66 -25.08 -5.36 -17.21
C GLY A 66 -25.52 -6.80 -17.08
N SER A 67 -25.57 -7.57 -18.16
CA SER A 67 -25.84 -9.00 -18.11
C SER A 67 -24.61 -9.77 -17.62
N GLU A 68 -24.84 -11.03 -17.21
CA GLU A 68 -23.75 -11.91 -16.81
C GLU A 68 -23.47 -12.93 -17.92
N ARG A 69 -22.20 -13.12 -18.18
CA ARG A 69 -21.71 -14.13 -19.13
C ARG A 69 -21.01 -15.25 -18.36
N LEU A 70 -21.35 -16.49 -18.69
CA LEU A 70 -20.68 -17.64 -18.09
C LEU A 70 -19.21 -17.70 -18.53
N VAL A 71 -18.33 -17.77 -17.56
CA VAL A 71 -16.89 -17.90 -17.80
C VAL A 71 -16.46 -19.36 -17.68
N SER A 72 -16.88 -20.02 -16.59
CA SER A 72 -16.43 -21.37 -16.29
C SER A 72 -17.39 -22.06 -15.31
N THR A 73 -17.47 -23.35 -15.43
CA THR A 73 -18.10 -24.22 -14.43
C THR A 73 -17.10 -25.26 -13.99
N ALA A 74 -17.22 -25.71 -12.75
CA ALA A 74 -16.32 -26.72 -12.21
C ALA A 74 -17.06 -27.59 -11.19
N ARG A 75 -16.55 -28.76 -10.95
CA ARG A 75 -17.02 -29.66 -9.92
C ARG A 75 -15.82 -30.21 -9.16
N THR A 76 -15.90 -30.24 -7.83
CA THR A 76 -14.84 -30.74 -6.98
C THR A 76 -15.42 -31.36 -5.72
N THR A 77 -14.69 -32.28 -5.13
CA THR A 77 -14.98 -32.79 -3.80
C THR A 77 -14.21 -32.09 -2.70
N GLU A 78 -13.26 -31.23 -3.11
CA GLU A 78 -12.48 -30.39 -2.20
C GLU A 78 -13.26 -29.16 -1.79
N THR A 79 -12.78 -28.45 -0.75
CA THR A 79 -13.34 -27.18 -0.30
C THR A 79 -12.55 -25.97 -0.82
N THR A 80 -11.76 -26.18 -1.84
CA THR A 80 -11.00 -25.16 -2.55
C THR A 80 -11.05 -25.42 -4.04
N TYR A 81 -10.96 -24.35 -4.83
CA TYR A 81 -10.83 -24.46 -6.28
C TYR A 81 -10.10 -23.25 -6.84
N ARG A 82 -9.24 -23.48 -7.83
CA ARG A 82 -8.49 -22.42 -8.49
C ARG A 82 -8.95 -22.25 -9.92
N PHE A 83 -9.42 -21.06 -10.23
CA PHE A 83 -9.69 -20.64 -11.61
C PHE A 83 -8.45 -19.93 -12.16
N ARG A 84 -8.07 -20.24 -13.39
CA ARG A 84 -6.88 -19.73 -14.05
C ARG A 84 -7.23 -18.95 -15.30
N GLN A 85 -6.27 -18.19 -15.82
CA GLN A 85 -6.37 -17.50 -17.10
C GLN A 85 -7.59 -16.58 -17.17
N LEU A 86 -7.83 -15.86 -16.10
CA LEU A 86 -8.93 -14.91 -16.04
C LEU A 86 -8.49 -13.55 -16.56
N ALA A 87 -9.40 -12.90 -17.29
CA ALA A 87 -9.20 -11.52 -17.76
C ALA A 87 -9.67 -10.52 -16.69
N PRO A 88 -9.23 -9.26 -16.75
CA PRO A 88 -9.85 -8.22 -15.91
C PRO A 88 -11.34 -8.15 -16.11
N GLY A 89 -12.08 -7.91 -15.03
CA GLY A 89 -13.54 -7.84 -15.07
C GLY A 89 -14.16 -7.97 -13.69
N ASN A 90 -15.48 -7.84 -13.66
CA ASN A 90 -16.29 -8.02 -12.46
C ASN A 90 -16.93 -9.40 -12.48
N TYR A 91 -16.60 -10.21 -11.50
CA TYR A 91 -16.97 -11.62 -11.45
C TYR A 91 -17.93 -11.90 -10.31
N ARG A 92 -18.73 -12.94 -10.51
CA ARG A 92 -19.51 -13.58 -9.47
C ARG A 92 -19.21 -15.08 -9.47
N LEU A 93 -18.87 -15.59 -8.31
CA LEU A 93 -18.72 -17.02 -8.10
C LEU A 93 -19.86 -17.54 -7.25
N THR A 94 -20.51 -18.59 -7.71
CA THR A 94 -21.60 -19.27 -7.02
C THR A 94 -21.16 -20.70 -6.75
N VAL A 95 -21.32 -21.15 -5.51
CA VAL A 95 -20.97 -22.51 -5.09
C VAL A 95 -22.20 -23.17 -4.49
N ARG A 96 -22.52 -24.36 -4.97
CA ARG A 96 -23.60 -25.19 -4.43
C ARG A 96 -23.03 -26.53 -4.00
N ALA A 97 -23.43 -27.00 -2.84
CA ALA A 97 -23.17 -28.37 -2.44
C ALA A 97 -24.16 -29.31 -3.13
N VAL A 98 -23.69 -30.47 -3.53
CA VAL A 98 -24.48 -31.46 -4.24
C VAL A 98 -24.33 -32.80 -3.50
N ASN A 99 -25.45 -33.43 -3.15
CA ASN A 99 -25.41 -34.72 -2.45
C ASN A 99 -25.14 -35.89 -3.43
N ALA A 100 -25.04 -37.07 -2.89
CA ALA A 100 -24.76 -38.26 -3.69
C ALA A 100 -25.82 -38.58 -4.75
N ARG A 101 -27.02 -38.05 -4.61
CA ARG A 101 -28.12 -38.17 -5.56
C ARG A 101 -28.17 -37.09 -6.62
N GLY A 102 -27.26 -36.13 -6.58
CA GLY A 102 -27.22 -35.02 -7.50
C GLY A 102 -28.15 -33.87 -7.12
N GLN A 103 -28.76 -33.88 -5.96
CA GLN A 103 -29.59 -32.77 -5.49
C GLN A 103 -28.72 -31.65 -5.00
N GLN A 104 -29.05 -30.44 -5.44
CA GLN A 104 -28.28 -29.22 -5.17
C GLN A 104 -28.86 -28.47 -3.98
N GLY A 105 -28.00 -27.99 -3.12
CA GLY A 105 -28.36 -27.10 -2.03
C GLY A 105 -28.47 -25.65 -2.50
N ASP A 106 -28.76 -24.77 -1.55
CA ASP A 106 -28.83 -23.34 -1.81
C ASP A 106 -27.44 -22.80 -2.19
N PRO A 107 -27.41 -21.77 -3.06
CA PRO A 107 -26.14 -21.20 -3.48
C PRO A 107 -25.54 -20.29 -2.41
N ALA A 108 -24.23 -20.30 -2.31
CA ALA A 108 -23.46 -19.23 -1.72
C ALA A 108 -22.77 -18.48 -2.85
N SER A 109 -22.72 -17.15 -2.76
CA SER A 109 -22.15 -16.33 -3.82
C SER A 109 -21.19 -15.30 -3.24
N VAL A 110 -20.17 -14.97 -4.01
CA VAL A 110 -19.24 -13.90 -3.71
C VAL A 110 -18.93 -13.15 -5.01
N SER A 111 -18.88 -11.85 -4.93
CA SER A 111 -18.47 -11.00 -6.05
C SER A 111 -17.05 -10.51 -5.82
N PHE A 112 -16.27 -10.42 -6.90
CA PHE A 112 -14.92 -9.91 -6.85
C PHE A 112 -14.57 -9.22 -8.16
N ARG A 113 -13.53 -8.42 -8.12
CA ARG A 113 -13.08 -7.67 -9.28
C ARG A 113 -11.60 -7.94 -9.55
N ILE A 114 -11.29 -8.21 -10.82
CA ILE A 114 -9.93 -8.24 -11.32
C ILE A 114 -9.75 -6.97 -12.13
N ALA A 115 -9.05 -6.00 -11.57
CA ALA A 115 -8.82 -4.72 -12.21
C ALA A 115 -7.62 -4.01 -11.61
N ALA A 116 -6.98 -3.16 -12.42
CA ALA A 116 -6.01 -2.22 -11.91
C ALA A 116 -6.70 -1.30 -10.88
N PRO A 117 -5.98 -0.86 -9.86
CA PRO A 117 -6.57 -0.04 -8.82
C PRO A 117 -6.87 1.37 -9.32
N ALA A 118 -7.77 2.05 -8.63
CA ALA A 118 -8.02 3.46 -8.88
C ALA A 118 -6.80 4.29 -8.49
N ALA A 119 -6.57 5.40 -9.18
CA ALA A 119 -5.52 6.34 -8.82
C ALA A 119 -5.77 6.91 -7.42
N PRO A 120 -4.73 7.38 -6.72
CA PRO A 120 -4.92 8.04 -5.45
C PRO A 120 -5.91 9.19 -5.59
N SER A 121 -6.87 9.28 -4.68
CA SER A 121 -7.84 10.37 -4.66
C SER A 121 -7.26 11.64 -4.05
N ARG A 122 -6.25 11.48 -3.18
CA ARG A 122 -5.62 12.56 -2.45
C ARG A 122 -4.21 12.13 -2.03
N ILE A 123 -3.28 13.04 -2.12
CA ILE A 123 -1.91 12.84 -1.63
C ILE A 123 -1.65 13.92 -0.58
N GLU A 124 -1.39 13.49 0.63
CA GLU A 124 -1.02 14.36 1.72
C GLU A 124 0.49 14.46 1.80
N LEU A 125 1.04 15.68 1.67
CA LEU A 125 2.46 15.94 1.82
C LEU A 125 2.69 16.66 3.14
N THR A 126 3.38 16.00 4.05
CA THR A 126 3.66 16.53 5.38
C THR A 126 5.07 17.11 5.41
N PRO A 127 5.22 18.44 5.62
CA PRO A 127 6.55 19.05 5.68
C PRO A 127 7.29 18.64 6.96
N GLY A 128 8.58 18.45 6.84
CA GLY A 128 9.48 18.22 7.95
C GLY A 128 10.79 18.95 7.70
N TYR A 129 11.72 18.84 8.64
CA TYR A 129 13.03 19.49 8.51
C TYR A 129 13.92 18.68 7.59
N PHE A 130 14.24 19.24 6.41
CA PHE A 130 14.93 18.54 5.31
C PHE A 130 14.23 17.27 4.89
N GLN A 131 12.91 17.26 4.99
CA GLN A 131 12.14 16.07 4.63
C GLN A 131 10.70 16.41 4.25
N ILE A 132 10.11 15.53 3.46
CA ILE A 132 8.70 15.57 3.09
C ILE A 132 8.18 14.14 3.18
N THR A 133 7.06 13.95 3.87
CA THR A 133 6.39 12.66 3.93
C THR A 133 5.20 12.67 2.98
N ALA A 134 5.15 11.72 2.07
CA ALA A 134 4.04 11.56 1.13
C ALA A 134 3.13 10.42 1.62
N THR A 135 1.86 10.73 1.81
CA THR A 135 0.84 9.78 2.25
C THR A 135 -0.33 9.81 1.27
N PRO A 136 -0.35 8.89 0.29
CA PRO A 136 -1.48 8.79 -0.63
C PRO A 136 -2.69 8.16 0.05
N HIS A 137 -3.87 8.53 -0.43
CA HIS A 137 -5.14 7.98 0.03
C HIS A 137 -5.99 7.57 -1.15
N LEU A 138 -6.66 6.44 -1.01
CA LEU A 138 -7.69 5.99 -1.95
C LEU A 138 -9.05 6.53 -1.50
N ALA A 139 -9.95 6.75 -2.45
CA ALA A 139 -11.32 7.13 -2.14
C ALA A 139 -12.03 6.05 -1.32
N VAL A 140 -11.73 4.79 -1.62
CA VAL A 140 -12.20 3.62 -0.86
C VAL A 140 -10.96 2.81 -0.48
N TYR A 141 -10.80 2.55 0.81
CA TYR A 141 -9.66 1.79 1.31
C TYR A 141 -9.63 0.38 0.72
N ASP A 142 -8.47 -0.01 0.22
CA ASP A 142 -8.22 -1.34 -0.35
C ASP A 142 -6.85 -1.83 0.16
N PRO A 143 -6.82 -2.84 1.04
CA PRO A 143 -5.56 -3.33 1.62
C PRO A 143 -4.65 -4.04 0.63
N THR A 144 -5.13 -4.39 -0.56
CA THR A 144 -4.33 -5.03 -1.60
C THR A 144 -3.54 -4.03 -2.43
N VAL A 145 -3.81 -2.74 -2.27
CA VAL A 145 -3.20 -1.68 -3.06
C VAL A 145 -2.01 -1.11 -2.32
N GLN A 146 -0.92 -0.98 -3.04
CA GLN A 146 0.24 -0.20 -2.62
C GLN A 146 0.43 0.97 -3.58
N PHE A 147 1.36 1.85 -3.26
CA PHE A 147 1.64 3.03 -4.08
C PHE A 147 3.08 2.99 -4.55
N GLU A 148 3.27 3.41 -5.77
CA GLU A 148 4.58 3.59 -6.39
C GLU A 148 4.92 5.07 -6.35
N PHE A 149 6.07 5.40 -5.76
CA PHE A 149 6.49 6.78 -5.48
C PHE A 149 7.61 7.17 -6.43
N TRP A 150 7.40 8.29 -7.13
CA TRP A 150 8.37 8.93 -8.00
C TRP A 150 8.55 10.37 -7.59
N PHE A 151 9.75 10.88 -7.74
CA PHE A 151 10.14 12.19 -7.21
C PHE A 151 10.92 12.98 -8.25
N SER A 152 10.67 14.29 -8.31
CA SER A 152 11.39 15.21 -9.18
C SER A 152 11.56 16.58 -8.51
N GLU A 153 12.69 17.21 -8.73
CA GLU A 153 12.93 18.59 -8.30
C GLU A 153 12.27 19.59 -9.25
N LYS A 154 11.88 19.16 -10.43
CA LYS A 154 11.23 19.99 -11.43
C LYS A 154 9.90 19.37 -11.83
N ARG A 155 8.94 20.25 -12.15
CA ARG A 155 7.64 19.79 -12.62
C ARG A 155 7.77 19.07 -13.95
N ILE A 156 7.15 17.90 -14.01
CA ILE A 156 7.05 17.11 -15.24
C ILE A 156 5.70 17.43 -15.88
N THR A 157 5.72 18.16 -16.98
CA THR A 157 4.50 18.62 -17.65
C THR A 157 3.80 17.53 -18.44
N ASP A 158 4.55 16.57 -18.96
CA ASP A 158 4.00 15.40 -19.62
C ASP A 158 4.10 14.19 -18.70
N ILE A 159 2.96 13.76 -18.18
CA ILE A 159 2.90 12.67 -17.21
C ILE A 159 3.41 11.34 -17.77
N ARG A 160 3.46 11.20 -19.10
CA ARG A 160 4.02 10.01 -19.75
C ARG A 160 5.53 9.95 -19.62
N GLN A 161 6.17 11.07 -19.25
CA GLN A 161 7.62 11.17 -19.08
C GLN A 161 8.07 10.92 -17.63
N VAL A 162 7.15 10.60 -16.72
CA VAL A 162 7.50 10.41 -15.31
C VAL A 162 8.52 9.28 -15.14
N GLU A 163 8.30 8.16 -15.79
CA GLU A 163 9.18 6.99 -15.64
C GLU A 163 10.58 7.21 -16.23
N THR A 164 10.74 8.15 -17.15
CA THR A 164 12.04 8.46 -17.77
C THR A 164 12.73 9.64 -17.12
N THR A 165 11.98 10.56 -16.49
CA THR A 165 12.51 11.85 -16.01
C THR A 165 12.59 11.89 -14.49
N ALA A 166 11.61 11.32 -13.78
CA ALA A 166 11.58 11.32 -12.33
C ALA A 166 12.44 10.19 -11.75
N ARG A 167 12.80 10.34 -10.49
CA ARG A 167 13.52 9.31 -9.75
C ARG A 167 12.51 8.38 -9.06
N TYR A 168 12.61 7.09 -9.33
CA TYR A 168 11.83 6.08 -8.63
C TYR A 168 12.33 5.95 -7.18
N LEU A 169 11.43 6.11 -6.22
CA LEU A 169 11.76 5.99 -4.80
C LEU A 169 11.51 4.58 -4.27
N GLY A 170 10.40 3.99 -4.65
CA GLY A 170 10.00 2.67 -4.18
C GLY A 170 8.49 2.51 -4.14
N THR A 171 8.05 1.39 -3.58
CA THR A 171 6.65 1.01 -3.47
C THR A 171 6.31 0.79 -2.00
N GLY A 172 5.18 1.28 -1.57
CA GLY A 172 4.70 1.15 -0.19
C GLY A 172 3.41 1.90 0.03
N THR A 173 3.06 2.11 1.29
CA THR A 173 1.83 2.84 1.66
C THR A 173 2.11 4.31 1.99
N GLN A 174 3.35 4.63 2.30
CA GLN A 174 3.81 5.96 2.66
C GLN A 174 5.29 6.07 2.31
N TRP A 175 5.77 7.27 2.02
CA TRP A 175 7.18 7.47 1.69
C TRP A 175 7.72 8.74 2.32
N LEU A 176 8.85 8.62 3.00
CA LEU A 176 9.60 9.73 3.54
C LEU A 176 10.79 10.03 2.62
N VAL A 177 10.81 11.22 2.03
CA VAL A 177 11.96 11.73 1.32
C VAL A 177 12.72 12.64 2.28
N SER A 178 13.95 12.30 2.57
CA SER A 178 14.79 13.08 3.47
C SER A 178 16.19 13.24 2.90
N GLY A 179 16.84 14.29 3.31
CA GLY A 179 18.21 14.59 2.90
C GLY A 179 18.45 16.09 2.87
N GLN A 180 19.70 16.46 2.89
CA GLN A 180 20.09 17.86 2.92
C GLN A 180 19.85 18.58 1.58
N ASN A 181 19.58 17.81 0.53
CA ASN A 181 19.14 18.35 -0.76
C ASN A 181 17.65 18.75 -0.77
N ILE A 182 16.88 18.38 0.26
CA ILE A 182 15.50 18.82 0.43
C ILE A 182 15.51 20.17 1.14
N LYS A 183 15.54 21.25 0.36
CA LYS A 183 15.73 22.61 0.86
C LYS A 183 14.41 23.27 1.20
N PRO A 184 14.33 24.05 2.28
CA PRO A 184 13.13 24.83 2.59
C PRO A 184 12.86 25.86 1.49
N GLY A 185 11.57 26.10 1.22
CA GLY A 185 11.16 27.10 0.25
C GLY A 185 11.19 26.67 -1.21
N HIS A 186 11.64 25.46 -1.50
CA HIS A 186 11.62 24.89 -2.85
C HIS A 186 10.45 23.96 -3.03
N ASP A 187 9.85 23.98 -4.21
CA ASP A 187 8.82 23.01 -4.60
C ASP A 187 9.46 21.72 -5.05
N TYR A 188 8.92 20.62 -4.52
CA TYR A 188 9.27 19.28 -4.95
C TYR A 188 8.03 18.57 -5.45
N TYR A 189 8.19 17.72 -6.46
CA TYR A 189 7.10 17.10 -7.20
C TYR A 189 7.11 15.60 -6.97
N PHE A 190 5.98 15.11 -6.51
CA PHE A 190 5.74 13.69 -6.34
C PHE A 190 4.76 13.22 -7.40
N TYR A 191 5.08 12.11 -7.99
CA TYR A 191 4.20 11.43 -8.94
C TYR A 191 3.95 10.05 -8.39
N ILE A 192 2.70 9.80 -8.03
CA ILE A 192 2.32 8.61 -7.27
C ILE A 192 1.19 7.92 -7.99
N ARG A 193 1.29 6.62 -8.13
CA ARG A 193 0.23 5.79 -8.69
C ARG A 193 -0.02 4.58 -7.81
N SER A 194 -1.26 4.10 -7.86
CA SER A 194 -1.67 2.89 -7.18
C SER A 194 -1.23 1.67 -7.97
N VAL A 195 -0.80 0.63 -7.27
CA VAL A 195 -0.39 -0.64 -7.90
C VAL A 195 -1.00 -1.80 -7.12
N ASN A 196 -1.40 -2.83 -7.83
CA ASN A 196 -1.78 -4.11 -7.29
C ASN A 196 -1.26 -5.22 -8.21
N THR A 197 -1.65 -6.46 -7.96
CA THR A 197 -1.19 -7.59 -8.78
C THR A 197 -1.73 -7.56 -10.22
N VAL A 198 -2.77 -6.79 -10.49
CA VAL A 198 -3.40 -6.68 -11.79
C VAL A 198 -2.74 -5.61 -12.66
N GLY A 199 -2.38 -4.47 -12.08
CA GLY A 199 -1.81 -3.38 -12.84
C GLY A 199 -1.59 -2.13 -12.03
N LYS A 200 -1.41 -1.03 -12.74
CA LYS A 200 -1.07 0.27 -12.19
C LYS A 200 -2.07 1.32 -12.65
N SER A 201 -2.36 2.27 -11.78
CA SER A 201 -3.21 3.41 -12.11
C SER A 201 -2.43 4.48 -12.88
N ALA A 202 -3.12 5.53 -13.30
CA ALA A 202 -2.47 6.75 -13.74
C ALA A 202 -1.72 7.41 -12.58
N PHE A 203 -0.69 8.19 -12.90
CA PHE A 203 0.01 9.00 -11.92
C PHE A 203 -0.84 10.18 -11.46
N VAL A 204 -0.70 10.54 -10.19
CA VAL A 204 -1.23 11.78 -9.63
C VAL A 204 -0.04 12.61 -9.15
N GLU A 205 -0.02 13.88 -9.54
CA GLU A 205 1.00 14.83 -9.12
C GLU A 205 0.63 15.44 -7.79
N ALA A 206 1.61 15.58 -6.90
CA ALA A 206 1.50 16.40 -5.70
C ALA A 206 2.74 17.26 -5.56
N VAL A 207 2.54 18.51 -5.16
CA VAL A 207 3.61 19.48 -4.98
C VAL A 207 3.73 19.81 -3.51
N GLY A 208 4.92 19.73 -2.98
CA GLY A 208 5.16 20.00 -1.57
C GLY A 208 6.51 20.63 -1.30
N ARG A 209 6.64 21.09 -0.07
CA ARG A 209 7.86 21.75 0.42
C ARG A 209 8.25 21.14 1.75
N ALA A 210 9.54 21.16 2.06
CA ALA A 210 10.01 20.96 3.42
C ALA A 210 9.56 22.13 4.30
N SER A 211 9.58 21.93 5.62
CA SER A 211 9.27 23.01 6.56
C SER A 211 10.18 24.22 6.29
N ASN A 212 9.62 25.42 6.37
CA ASN A 212 10.35 26.66 6.27
C ASN A 212 10.38 27.43 7.61
N ASP A 213 10.18 26.73 8.72
CA ASP A 213 10.22 27.29 10.06
C ASP A 213 11.67 27.48 10.52
N PRO A 214 12.21 28.74 10.53
CA PRO A 214 13.61 28.96 10.92
C PRO A 214 13.91 28.54 12.35
N ALA A 215 12.99 28.76 13.28
CA ALA A 215 13.18 28.38 14.67
C ALA A 215 13.25 26.88 14.83
N GLY A 216 12.41 26.14 14.11
CA GLY A 216 12.42 24.69 14.09
C GLY A 216 13.72 24.14 13.51
N TYR A 217 14.26 24.72 12.45
CA TYR A 217 15.56 24.31 11.92
C TYR A 217 16.68 24.57 12.90
N LEU A 218 16.68 25.68 13.62
CA LEU A 218 17.66 25.95 14.66
C LEU A 218 17.58 24.89 15.76
N ASN A 219 16.38 24.53 16.20
CA ASN A 219 16.19 23.47 17.19
C ASN A 219 16.64 22.10 16.68
N PHE A 220 16.37 21.82 15.42
CA PHE A 220 16.83 20.60 14.76
C PHE A 220 18.37 20.52 14.75
N PHE A 221 19.04 21.61 14.38
CA PHE A 221 20.50 21.67 14.38
C PHE A 221 21.06 21.59 15.80
N ARG A 222 20.44 22.23 16.77
CA ARG A 222 20.83 22.11 18.18
C ARG A 222 20.75 20.67 18.65
N GLY A 223 19.69 19.94 18.29
CA GLY A 223 19.54 18.54 18.61
C GLY A 223 20.61 17.66 17.97
N ALA A 224 21.01 17.96 16.76
CA ALA A 224 22.09 17.28 16.06
C ALA A 224 23.47 17.60 16.67
N ILE A 225 23.68 18.87 17.02
CA ILE A 225 24.95 19.39 17.58
C ILE A 225 25.13 18.91 19.03
N ASN A 226 24.07 18.79 19.81
CA ASN A 226 24.12 18.29 21.18
C ASN A 226 24.72 16.87 21.31
N LYS A 227 24.78 16.15 20.22
CA LYS A 227 25.46 14.85 20.18
C LYS A 227 26.96 15.00 20.02
N THR A 228 27.44 16.20 19.74
CA THR A 228 28.88 16.52 19.64
C THR A 228 29.36 17.15 20.91
N HIS A 229 30.66 17.04 21.18
CA HIS A 229 31.31 17.66 22.35
C HIS A 229 31.13 19.19 22.36
N LEU A 230 31.28 19.82 21.21
CA LEU A 230 31.12 21.28 21.06
C LEU A 230 29.66 21.72 21.32
N GLY A 231 28.67 20.96 20.85
CA GLY A 231 27.27 21.25 21.09
C GLY A 231 26.90 21.18 22.56
N ARG A 232 27.48 20.24 23.31
CA ARG A 232 27.27 20.15 24.76
C ARG A 232 27.87 21.31 25.49
N GLU A 233 29.07 21.75 25.13
CA GLU A 233 29.71 22.92 25.72
C GLU A 233 28.90 24.19 25.53
N ILE A 234 28.32 24.39 24.33
CA ILE A 234 27.48 25.55 24.06
C ILE A 234 26.23 25.52 24.94
N ASN A 235 25.57 24.36 25.08
CA ASN A 235 24.40 24.24 25.93
C ASN A 235 24.73 24.41 27.40
N GLU A 236 25.83 23.90 27.87
CA GLU A 236 26.30 24.09 29.27
C GLU A 236 26.54 25.58 29.54
N ARG A 237 27.13 26.30 28.60
CA ARG A 237 27.32 27.76 28.73
C ARG A 237 25.98 28.51 28.76
N ILE A 238 25.03 28.12 27.96
CA ILE A 238 23.70 28.72 27.96
C ILE A 238 23.02 28.49 29.28
N ASP A 239 23.07 27.26 29.82
CA ASP A 239 22.44 26.89 31.10
C ASP A 239 23.14 27.55 32.30
N ALA A 240 24.45 27.73 32.24
CA ALA A 240 25.25 28.35 33.30
C ALA A 240 25.16 29.87 33.33
N SER A 241 24.67 30.51 32.24
CA SER A 241 24.65 31.98 32.16
C SER A 241 23.34 32.55 32.73
N ALA A 242 23.15 32.39 34.03
CA ALA A 242 22.02 33.00 34.72
C ALA A 242 22.22 34.51 35.03
N ARG A 243 23.34 35.10 34.68
CA ARG A 243 23.67 36.51 35.02
C ARG A 243 23.52 37.44 33.80
N ARG A 244 22.72 38.46 34.00
CA ARG A 244 22.32 39.43 32.96
C ARG A 244 23.47 40.18 32.30
N THR A 245 24.59 40.38 33.00
CA THR A 245 25.75 41.16 32.52
C THR A 245 26.64 40.33 31.59
N GLU A 246 26.58 39.02 31.65
CA GLU A 246 27.37 38.12 30.81
C GLU A 246 26.59 37.67 29.56
N VAL A 247 25.24 37.87 29.58
CA VAL A 247 24.34 37.40 28.52
C VAL A 247 24.68 38.03 27.18
N GLU A 248 24.99 39.32 27.14
CA GLU A 248 25.27 40.02 25.90
C GLU A 248 26.60 39.58 25.25
N GLN A 249 27.62 39.35 26.09
CA GLN A 249 28.92 38.83 25.61
C GLN A 249 28.77 37.35 25.17
N LEU A 250 27.98 36.57 25.89
CA LEU A 250 27.68 35.21 25.55
C LEU A 250 26.83 35.11 24.27
N GLU A 251 25.85 35.99 24.08
CA GLU A 251 25.07 36.04 22.85
C GLU A 251 25.96 36.30 21.64
N ASN A 252 26.91 37.26 21.76
CA ASN A 252 27.83 37.55 20.68
C ASN A 252 28.79 36.38 20.40
N ALA A 253 29.24 35.69 21.44
CA ALA A 253 30.11 34.50 21.29
C ALA A 253 29.33 33.35 20.68
N ILE A 254 28.10 33.12 21.14
CA ILE A 254 27.19 32.10 20.59
C ILE A 254 26.89 32.35 19.13
N ASN A 255 26.58 33.60 18.78
CA ASN A 255 26.29 33.97 17.39
C ASN A 255 27.50 33.72 16.48
N ARG A 256 28.70 34.00 16.94
CA ARG A 256 29.90 33.69 16.17
C ARG A 256 30.13 32.22 16.00
N GLU A 257 29.95 31.42 17.06
CA GLU A 257 30.09 29.95 17.01
C GLU A 257 28.98 29.35 16.15
N MET A 258 27.75 29.83 16.24
CA MET A 258 26.65 29.40 15.40
C MET A 258 26.89 29.70 13.92
N THR A 259 27.45 30.87 13.61
CA THR A 259 27.80 31.22 12.22
C THR A 259 28.87 30.25 11.69
N GLN A 260 29.85 29.91 12.49
CA GLN A 260 30.88 28.93 12.12
C GLN A 260 30.27 27.53 11.92
N LEU A 261 29.33 27.13 12.77
CA LEU A 261 28.61 25.86 12.65
C LEU A 261 27.71 25.83 11.42
N GLU A 262 27.00 26.92 11.15
CA GLU A 262 26.21 27.06 9.93
C GLU A 262 27.07 26.91 8.68
N ASN A 263 28.24 27.54 8.68
CA ASN A 263 29.18 27.43 7.56
C ASN A 263 29.73 26.00 7.42
N ALA A 264 30.00 25.33 8.54
CA ALA A 264 30.43 23.94 8.53
C ALA A 264 29.34 23.00 8.05
N ILE A 265 28.09 23.21 8.50
CA ILE A 265 26.93 22.46 8.06
C ILE A 265 26.70 22.68 6.57
N ASN A 266 26.77 23.91 6.09
CA ASN A 266 26.61 24.23 4.67
C ASN A 266 27.66 23.53 3.82
N ARG A 267 28.90 23.41 4.30
CA ARG A 267 29.97 22.68 3.62
C ARG A 267 29.66 21.18 3.57
N GLU A 268 29.19 20.60 4.66
CA GLU A 268 28.77 19.21 4.69
C GLU A 268 27.58 18.93 3.79
N MET A 269 26.58 19.84 3.79
CA MET A 269 25.43 19.77 2.90
C MET A 269 25.85 19.78 1.43
N THR A 270 26.79 20.67 1.06
CA THR A 270 27.32 20.72 -0.29
C THR A 270 28.04 19.43 -0.66
N GLN A 271 28.78 18.85 0.27
CA GLN A 271 29.47 17.59 0.04
C GLN A 271 28.48 16.42 -0.12
N LEU A 272 27.43 16.38 0.69
CA LEU A 272 26.38 15.37 0.58
C LEU A 272 25.59 15.51 -0.73
N GLU A 273 25.31 16.73 -1.16
CA GLU A 273 24.70 16.95 -2.48
C GLU A 273 25.55 16.36 -3.61
N LYS A 274 26.86 16.55 -3.54
CA LYS A 274 27.79 15.96 -4.51
C LYS A 274 27.76 14.44 -4.44
N ASP A 275 27.76 13.88 -3.24
CA ASP A 275 27.76 12.42 -3.04
C ASP A 275 26.45 11.81 -3.56
N VAL A 276 25.31 12.47 -3.31
CA VAL A 276 24.01 12.04 -3.81
C VAL A 276 23.95 12.11 -5.33
N ARG A 277 24.47 13.19 -5.94
CA ARG A 277 24.54 13.31 -7.40
C ARG A 277 25.41 12.20 -8.01
N GLN A 278 26.56 11.94 -7.42
CA GLN A 278 27.43 10.87 -7.91
C GLN A 278 26.79 9.50 -7.80
N ARG A 279 26.01 9.26 -6.75
CA ARG A 279 25.25 8.01 -6.61
C ARG A 279 24.15 7.91 -7.66
N ALA A 280 23.39 9.00 -7.87
CA ALA A 280 22.34 9.05 -8.89
C ALA A 280 22.91 8.82 -10.28
N GLU A 281 24.07 9.41 -10.59
CA GLU A 281 24.77 9.19 -11.88
C GLU A 281 25.23 7.75 -12.04
N ARG A 282 25.69 7.11 -10.96
CA ARG A 282 26.10 5.70 -10.97
C ARG A 282 24.90 4.76 -11.15
N ASP A 283 23.76 5.09 -10.56
CA ASP A 283 22.56 4.27 -10.66
C ASP A 283 21.89 4.37 -12.04
N ILE A 284 22.17 5.44 -12.79
CA ILE A 284 21.70 5.63 -14.18
C ILE A 284 22.63 4.94 -15.18
N ALA A 285 23.88 4.79 -14.84
CA ALA A 285 24.86 4.08 -15.67
C ALA A 285 24.76 2.57 -15.43
#